data_1df4f42bede80655abbfc655664d5683
#
_entry.id   1df4f42bede80655abbfc655664d5683
#
_cell.length_a   1.000
_cell.length_b   1.000
_cell.length_c   1.000
_cell.angle_alpha   90.00
_cell.angle_beta   90.00
_cell.angle_gamma   90.00
#
_symmetry.space_group_name_H-M   'P 1'
#
loop_
_entity.id
_entity.type
_entity.pdbx_description
1 polymer ?
#
loop_
_entity_poly.entity_id
_entity_poly.type
_entity_poly.pdbx_seq_one_letter_code
_entity_poly.pdbx_strand_id
1 'polypeptide(L)'
;PSKPVLNAFSGGKGVLSMEWDDQDNLAGYDIQYSKNSDFSEYKNEQISDGETRNFSVKDLSVGDVYYTRVRSYMVVDDKTIYSEWSDTRQATIYDRDINIGKVDPTKPMIAFSFDDGPAYDYNGSNSTKRILDVLEKYNARATFFMVGERVNDETKHLLDKEIQLGCELGNHTYSHNHYGSQVTASDISKASKQIEKISGKAPTMFRCPGGSITPAIRKECKKEGMPLAYWSVDTEDWRSKDAGKVYKNITKYAYDGSIVLMHDIYPSTADAVEKVVPELIAKGYQIVTVSELIAAKTGDNPKPGNQYVDYKTINNNTH
;
A
#
# COMPACT_ATOMS: atom_id res chain seq x y z
N PRO A 1 31.34 -1.38 2.68
CA PRO A 1 30.08 -1.44 3.42
C PRO A 1 28.94 -1.91 2.53
N SER A 2 27.88 -2.47 3.13
CA SER A 2 26.70 -2.93 2.41
C SER A 2 25.76 -1.78 2.08
N LYS A 3 24.91 -1.96 1.07
CA LYS A 3 23.87 -1.03 0.67
C LYS A 3 22.78 -0.97 1.77
N PRO A 4 22.47 0.22 2.34
CA PRO A 4 21.43 0.34 3.35
C PRO A 4 20.02 0.09 2.82
N VAL A 5 19.12 -0.40 3.69
CA VAL A 5 17.69 -0.50 3.43
C VAL A 5 16.99 0.73 4.04
N LEU A 6 16.54 1.64 3.20
CA LEU A 6 15.96 2.93 3.58
C LEU A 6 14.44 2.86 3.65
N ASN A 7 13.85 3.47 4.69
CA ASN A 7 12.47 3.91 4.78
C ASN A 7 12.41 5.45 4.90
N ALA A 8 11.42 6.09 4.26
CA ALA A 8 11.21 7.54 4.33
C ALA A 8 9.73 7.85 4.46
N PHE A 9 9.38 8.78 5.35
CA PHE A 9 8.00 9.10 5.72
C PHE A 9 7.86 10.53 6.25
N SER A 10 6.61 11.01 6.39
CA SER A 10 6.33 12.25 7.13
C SER A 10 6.39 11.98 8.63
N GLY A 11 7.40 12.51 9.30
CA GLY A 11 7.63 12.33 10.74
C GLY A 11 6.99 13.41 11.62
N GLY A 12 5.93 14.05 11.14
CA GLY A 12 5.23 15.14 11.78
C GLY A 12 4.99 16.32 10.83
N LYS A 13 4.39 17.40 11.32
CA LYS A 13 4.08 18.57 10.50
C LYS A 13 5.34 19.19 9.88
N GLY A 14 5.44 19.12 8.55
CA GLY A 14 6.56 19.68 7.82
C GLY A 14 7.88 18.95 8.04
N VAL A 15 7.85 17.66 8.43
CA VAL A 15 9.04 16.87 8.73
C VAL A 15 9.15 15.70 7.76
N LEU A 16 10.28 15.60 7.06
CA LEU A 16 10.70 14.39 6.36
C LEU A 16 11.58 13.57 7.29
N SER A 17 11.18 12.36 7.60
CA SER A 17 11.96 11.42 8.39
C SER A 17 12.48 10.27 7.53
N MET A 18 13.68 9.84 7.79
CA MET A 18 14.37 8.74 7.15
C MET A 18 14.93 7.80 8.21
N GLU A 19 14.77 6.51 8.02
CA GLU A 19 15.31 5.45 8.88
C GLU A 19 15.95 4.38 8.02
N TRP A 20 17.02 3.74 8.49
CA TRP A 20 17.67 2.65 7.78
C TRP A 20 18.11 1.55 8.72
N ASP A 21 18.44 0.39 8.14
CA ASP A 21 18.84 -0.81 8.84
C ASP A 21 20.19 -0.67 9.53
N ASP A 22 20.41 -1.52 10.52
CA ASP A 22 21.68 -1.62 11.25
C ASP A 22 22.76 -2.28 10.41
N GLN A 23 23.97 -1.72 10.46
CA GLN A 23 25.17 -2.24 9.79
C GLN A 23 26.38 -2.00 10.67
N ASP A 24 27.28 -2.99 10.74
CA ASP A 24 28.45 -2.95 11.60
C ASP A 24 29.64 -2.22 10.96
N ASN A 25 30.50 -1.68 11.82
CA ASN A 25 31.83 -1.15 11.49
C ASN A 25 31.82 0.00 10.46
N LEU A 26 30.84 0.87 10.55
CA LEU A 26 30.76 2.05 9.70
C LEU A 26 31.37 3.30 10.34
N ALA A 27 31.86 4.20 9.50
CA ALA A 27 32.26 5.55 9.90
C ALA A 27 31.10 6.55 9.81
N GLY A 28 30.09 6.26 8.98
CA GLY A 28 28.93 7.11 8.84
C GLY A 28 28.11 6.88 7.59
N TYR A 29 27.31 7.90 7.24
CA TYR A 29 26.34 7.87 6.15
C TYR A 29 26.31 9.18 5.35
N ASP A 30 26.10 9.07 4.03
CA ASP A 30 25.67 10.17 3.17
C ASP A 30 24.19 10.03 2.88
N ILE A 31 23.45 11.12 3.01
CA ILE A 31 22.00 11.19 2.76
C ILE A 31 21.74 12.20 1.68
N GLN A 32 20.94 11.84 0.70
CA GLN A 32 20.45 12.77 -0.30
C GLN A 32 18.92 12.82 -0.31
N TYR A 33 18.38 14.04 -0.42
CA TYR A 33 16.96 14.27 -0.61
C TYR A 33 16.71 15.36 -1.63
N SER A 34 15.65 15.19 -2.42
CA SER A 34 15.36 16.02 -3.59
C SER A 34 13.86 16.07 -3.84
N LYS A 35 13.38 17.16 -4.46
CA LYS A 35 12.03 17.22 -5.08
C LYS A 35 11.99 16.57 -6.46
N ASN A 36 13.15 16.31 -7.06
CA ASN A 36 13.28 15.68 -8.37
C ASN A 36 13.64 14.20 -8.23
N SER A 37 12.90 13.33 -8.88
CA SER A 37 13.11 11.87 -8.81
C SER A 37 14.46 11.41 -9.38
N ASP A 38 15.06 12.20 -10.26
CA ASP A 38 16.36 11.96 -10.88
C ASP A 38 17.54 12.54 -10.09
N PHE A 39 17.27 13.22 -8.97
CA PHE A 39 18.27 13.92 -8.16
C PHE A 39 19.09 14.95 -8.97
N SER A 40 18.53 15.55 -10.03
CA SER A 40 19.16 16.63 -10.80
C SER A 40 19.50 17.85 -9.93
N GLU A 41 18.67 18.12 -8.91
CA GLU A 41 18.93 19.04 -7.82
C GLU A 41 18.66 18.33 -6.50
N TYR A 42 19.61 18.29 -5.60
CA TYR A 42 19.47 17.61 -4.31
C TYR A 42 20.20 18.34 -3.20
N LYS A 43 19.80 18.05 -1.96
CA LYS A 43 20.57 18.36 -0.76
C LYS A 43 21.29 17.12 -0.31
N ASN A 44 22.51 17.30 0.21
CA ASN A 44 23.34 16.24 0.73
C ASN A 44 23.70 16.54 2.18
N GLU A 45 23.48 15.56 3.05
CA GLU A 45 23.89 15.59 4.45
C GLU A 45 24.83 14.43 4.70
N GLN A 46 25.91 14.71 5.44
CA GLN A 46 26.87 13.68 5.85
C GLN A 46 26.81 13.50 7.37
N ILE A 47 26.66 12.28 7.81
CA ILE A 47 26.66 11.89 9.22
C ILE A 47 27.94 11.14 9.49
N SER A 48 28.81 11.67 10.38
CA SER A 48 30.09 11.06 10.77
C SER A 48 29.91 10.19 12.03
N ASP A 49 28.84 9.43 12.08
CA ASP A 49 28.51 8.49 13.15
C ASP A 49 27.91 7.22 12.55
N GLY A 50 28.67 6.14 12.61
CA GLY A 50 28.27 4.83 12.08
C GLY A 50 27.14 4.16 12.84
N GLU A 51 26.80 4.65 14.04
CA GLU A 51 25.70 4.12 14.85
C GLU A 51 24.36 4.83 14.59
N THR A 52 24.36 5.93 13.86
CA THR A 52 23.12 6.65 13.50
C THR A 52 22.25 5.81 12.56
N ARG A 53 20.95 5.72 12.85
CA ARG A 53 19.96 4.93 12.08
C ARG A 53 18.79 5.76 11.56
N ASN A 54 18.81 7.06 11.78
CA ASN A 54 17.76 7.96 11.34
C ASN A 54 18.28 9.36 11.07
N PHE A 55 17.53 10.11 10.25
CA PHE A 55 17.74 11.52 9.99
C PHE A 55 16.42 12.20 9.70
N SER A 56 16.27 13.46 10.07
CA SER A 56 15.05 14.22 9.80
C SER A 56 15.34 15.61 9.30
N VAL A 57 14.58 16.04 8.30
CA VAL A 57 14.57 17.41 7.77
C VAL A 57 13.27 18.08 8.21
N LYS A 58 13.38 19.28 8.77
CA LYS A 58 12.26 20.07 9.30
C LYS A 58 11.94 21.25 8.40
N ASP A 59 10.84 21.95 8.72
CA ASP A 59 10.40 23.18 8.09
C ASP A 59 10.11 23.04 6.59
N LEU A 60 9.64 21.85 6.19
CA LEU A 60 9.20 21.56 4.85
C LEU A 60 7.73 21.93 4.65
N SER A 61 7.35 22.25 3.42
CA SER A 61 5.96 22.55 3.09
C SER A 61 5.11 21.28 3.06
N VAL A 62 3.97 21.31 3.72
CA VAL A 62 2.96 20.25 3.64
C VAL A 62 2.46 20.13 2.19
N GLY A 63 2.38 18.90 1.70
CA GLY A 63 2.04 18.58 0.31
C GLY A 63 3.25 18.38 -0.62
N ASP A 64 4.45 18.81 -0.22
CA ASP A 64 5.66 18.55 -0.99
C ASP A 64 5.99 17.05 -1.02
N VAL A 65 6.54 16.60 -2.13
CA VAL A 65 7.05 15.24 -2.31
C VAL A 65 8.57 15.27 -2.37
N TYR A 66 9.20 14.41 -1.58
CA TYR A 66 10.64 14.24 -1.57
C TYR A 66 11.04 12.82 -1.96
N TYR A 67 12.11 12.72 -2.75
CA TYR A 67 12.83 11.49 -3.09
C TYR A 67 14.09 11.45 -2.25
N THR A 68 14.38 10.30 -1.64
CA THR A 68 15.47 10.14 -0.69
C THR A 68 16.28 8.91 -1.00
N ARG A 69 17.57 8.96 -0.69
CA ARG A 69 18.48 7.82 -0.72
C ARG A 69 19.59 8.00 0.31
N VAL A 70 20.13 6.90 0.81
CA VAL A 70 21.23 6.86 1.77
C VAL A 70 22.29 5.87 1.30
N ARG A 71 23.55 6.13 1.61
CA ARG A 71 24.64 5.17 1.49
C ARG A 71 25.50 5.21 2.75
N SER A 72 26.07 4.09 3.09
CA SER A 72 27.03 3.97 4.19
C SER A 72 28.45 4.20 3.72
N TYR A 73 29.36 4.57 4.64
CA TYR A 73 30.78 4.62 4.35
C TYR A 73 31.61 4.13 5.54
N MET A 74 32.80 3.63 5.23
CA MET A 74 33.86 3.29 6.18
C MET A 74 35.16 3.97 5.78
N VAL A 75 36.10 4.08 6.73
CA VAL A 75 37.44 4.61 6.48
C VAL A 75 38.44 3.49 6.71
N VAL A 76 39.23 3.18 5.69
CA VAL A 76 40.28 2.14 5.74
C VAL A 76 41.56 2.76 5.17
N ASP A 77 42.65 2.76 5.92
CA ASP A 77 43.91 3.35 5.52
C ASP A 77 43.78 4.79 5.00
N ASP A 78 43.07 5.63 5.76
CA ASP A 78 42.74 7.02 5.44
C ASP A 78 41.93 7.23 4.12
N LYS A 79 41.37 6.17 3.56
CA LYS A 79 40.52 6.22 2.39
C LYS A 79 39.07 5.96 2.76
N THR A 80 38.16 6.81 2.26
CA THR A 80 36.73 6.61 2.39
C THR A 80 36.24 5.64 1.32
N ILE A 81 35.56 4.58 1.75
CA ILE A 81 34.95 3.56 0.91
C ILE A 81 33.44 3.63 1.12
N TYR A 82 32.70 3.87 0.05
CA TYR A 82 31.22 3.98 0.06
C TYR A 82 30.55 2.68 -0.37
N SER A 83 29.35 2.46 0.16
CA SER A 83 28.43 1.49 -0.41
C SER A 83 27.77 2.03 -1.67
N GLU A 84 27.03 1.17 -2.39
CA GLU A 84 26.01 1.63 -3.32
C GLU A 84 24.94 2.43 -2.57
N TRP A 85 24.23 3.31 -3.30
CA TRP A 85 23.07 4.00 -2.76
C TRP A 85 21.93 3.03 -2.49
N SER A 86 21.17 3.25 -1.42
CA SER A 86 19.90 2.56 -1.19
C SER A 86 18.95 2.72 -2.38
N ASP A 87 17.92 1.89 -2.42
CA ASP A 87 16.79 2.18 -3.32
C ASP A 87 16.19 3.53 -2.95
N THR A 88 15.79 4.28 -3.97
CA THR A 88 15.12 5.57 -3.77
C THR A 88 13.77 5.34 -3.10
N ARG A 89 13.52 6.12 -2.04
CA ARG A 89 12.23 6.19 -1.36
C ARG A 89 11.59 7.53 -1.58
N GLN A 90 10.27 7.51 -1.76
CA GLN A 90 9.46 8.72 -1.89
C GLN A 90 8.66 8.92 -0.61
N ALA A 91 8.59 10.16 -0.13
CA ALA A 91 7.73 10.55 0.97
C ALA A 91 6.99 11.85 0.64
N THR A 92 5.69 11.89 0.90
CA THR A 92 4.90 13.13 0.87
C THR A 92 4.87 13.72 2.28
N ILE A 93 5.06 15.04 2.38
CA ILE A 93 5.09 15.73 3.68
C ILE A 93 3.65 16.06 4.11
N TYR A 94 3.29 15.60 5.29
CA TYR A 94 1.98 15.83 5.89
C TYR A 94 2.06 16.77 7.09
N ASP A 95 0.89 17.12 7.63
CA ASP A 95 0.76 17.91 8.86
C ASP A 95 0.88 17.05 10.14
N ARG A 96 1.11 15.76 9.99
CA ARG A 96 1.23 14.75 11.04
C ARG A 96 2.25 13.66 10.71
N ASP A 97 2.54 12.80 11.67
CA ASP A 97 3.36 11.60 11.48
C ASP A 97 2.58 10.56 10.67
N ILE A 98 3.11 10.23 9.50
CA ILE A 98 2.62 9.14 8.64
C ILE A 98 3.82 8.30 8.22
N ASN A 99 4.07 7.24 8.95
CA ASN A 99 5.13 6.30 8.64
C ASN A 99 4.62 5.27 7.62
N ILE A 100 4.49 5.70 6.36
CA ILE A 100 4.07 4.85 5.26
C ILE A 100 5.16 3.82 4.98
N GLY A 101 4.80 2.54 5.11
CA GLY A 101 5.71 1.42 4.84
C GLY A 101 6.44 0.88 6.06
N LYS A 102 6.26 1.44 7.25
CA LYS A 102 6.75 0.83 8.47
C LYS A 102 5.70 -0.14 9.01
N VAL A 103 5.90 -1.41 8.71
CA VAL A 103 5.11 -2.51 9.25
C VAL A 103 6.01 -3.30 10.21
N ASP A 104 5.54 -3.51 11.43
CA ASP A 104 6.25 -4.32 12.42
C ASP A 104 5.85 -5.80 12.22
N PRO A 105 6.73 -6.66 11.67
CA PRO A 105 6.40 -8.05 11.35
C PRO A 105 6.13 -8.90 12.61
N THR A 106 6.50 -8.41 13.80
CA THR A 106 6.27 -9.11 15.07
C THR A 106 4.87 -8.93 15.62
N LYS A 107 4.15 -7.89 15.15
CA LYS A 107 2.78 -7.62 15.56
C LYS A 107 1.76 -8.33 14.67
N PRO A 108 0.58 -8.66 15.20
CA PRO A 108 -0.49 -9.18 14.37
C PRO A 108 -0.96 -8.13 13.35
N MET A 109 -1.29 -8.58 12.14
CA MET A 109 -1.74 -7.71 11.07
C MET A 109 -2.86 -8.33 10.23
N ILE A 110 -3.69 -7.47 9.68
CA ILE A 110 -4.82 -7.83 8.81
C ILE A 110 -4.77 -6.91 7.59
N ALA A 111 -4.86 -7.48 6.40
CA ALA A 111 -5.04 -6.70 5.19
C ALA A 111 -6.52 -6.45 4.94
N PHE A 112 -6.95 -5.18 5.04
CA PHE A 112 -8.26 -4.77 4.54
C PHE A 112 -8.17 -4.55 3.05
N SER A 113 -9.16 -5.04 2.32
CA SER A 113 -9.25 -4.86 0.88
C SER A 113 -10.68 -4.56 0.44
N PHE A 114 -10.81 -3.61 -0.46
CA PHE A 114 -12.10 -3.10 -0.93
C PHE A 114 -12.20 -3.23 -2.43
N ASP A 115 -13.29 -3.81 -2.91
CA ASP A 115 -13.60 -4.00 -4.31
C ASP A 115 -14.63 -2.97 -4.80
N ASP A 116 -14.73 -2.81 -6.09
CA ASP A 116 -15.72 -2.03 -6.83
C ASP A 116 -15.57 -0.51 -6.81
N GLY A 117 -14.74 0.05 -5.96
CA GLY A 117 -14.52 1.49 -5.88
C GLY A 117 -13.88 2.13 -7.14
N PRO A 118 -13.64 3.43 -7.08
CA PRO A 118 -14.07 4.36 -6.04
C PRO A 118 -15.56 4.70 -6.16
N ALA A 119 -16.23 4.84 -5.03
CA ALA A 119 -17.62 5.31 -4.98
C ALA A 119 -17.64 6.83 -4.78
N TYR A 120 -17.89 7.54 -5.85
CA TYR A 120 -18.19 8.97 -5.79
C TYR A 120 -19.68 9.16 -5.52
N ASP A 121 -19.98 9.73 -4.39
CA ASP A 121 -21.26 10.32 -3.94
C ASP A 121 -22.58 9.77 -4.56
N TYR A 122 -22.62 8.48 -4.83
CA TYR A 122 -23.86 7.85 -5.24
C TYR A 122 -24.79 7.81 -4.02
N ASN A 123 -25.82 8.60 -4.04
CA ASN A 123 -26.81 8.81 -2.97
C ASN A 123 -26.28 9.54 -1.70
N GLY A 124 -25.26 10.38 -1.77
CA GLY A 124 -24.74 11.11 -0.62
C GLY A 124 -24.00 10.24 0.41
N SER A 125 -23.67 8.99 0.08
CA SER A 125 -23.10 8.05 1.02
C SER A 125 -21.61 8.28 1.31
N ASN A 126 -20.87 8.80 0.33
CA ASN A 126 -19.41 9.05 0.42
C ASN A 126 -18.63 7.88 1.05
N SER A 127 -19.01 6.63 0.75
CA SER A 127 -18.51 5.45 1.46
C SER A 127 -16.99 5.31 1.36
N THR A 128 -16.40 5.45 0.16
CA THR A 128 -14.95 5.43 -0.02
C THR A 128 -14.26 6.51 0.82
N LYS A 129 -14.77 7.75 0.75
CA LYS A 129 -14.22 8.86 1.56
C LYS A 129 -14.28 8.59 3.06
N ARG A 130 -15.42 8.10 3.57
CA ARG A 130 -15.60 7.76 4.98
C ARG A 130 -14.59 6.70 5.44
N ILE A 131 -14.38 5.67 4.63
CA ILE A 131 -13.37 4.63 4.89
C ILE A 131 -11.97 5.26 4.94
N LEU A 132 -11.63 6.10 3.97
CA LEU A 132 -10.34 6.80 3.95
C LEU A 132 -10.13 7.72 5.16
N ASP A 133 -11.18 8.42 5.62
CA ASP A 133 -11.12 9.25 6.83
C ASP A 133 -10.81 8.40 8.08
N VAL A 134 -11.36 7.19 8.18
CA VAL A 134 -11.06 6.25 9.27
C VAL A 134 -9.62 5.74 9.17
N LEU A 135 -9.19 5.30 8.00
CA LEU A 135 -7.81 4.82 7.78
C LEU A 135 -6.80 5.91 8.13
N GLU A 136 -7.06 7.15 7.72
CA GLU A 136 -6.25 8.31 8.07
C GLU A 136 -6.16 8.51 9.58
N LYS A 137 -7.30 8.54 10.25
CA LYS A 137 -7.39 8.77 11.70
C LYS A 137 -6.57 7.77 12.51
N TYR A 138 -6.50 6.53 12.06
CA TYR A 138 -5.84 5.45 12.78
C TYR A 138 -4.49 5.03 12.17
N ASN A 139 -3.97 5.80 11.20
CA ASN A 139 -2.73 5.50 10.48
C ASN A 139 -2.73 4.07 9.89
N ALA A 140 -3.92 3.66 9.42
CA ALA A 140 -4.16 2.36 8.79
C ALA A 140 -4.09 2.49 7.26
N ARG A 141 -3.83 1.39 6.58
CA ARG A 141 -3.79 1.32 5.12
C ARG A 141 -4.60 0.13 4.64
N ALA A 142 -5.03 0.20 3.39
CA ALA A 142 -5.79 -0.86 2.75
C ALA A 142 -5.44 -0.97 1.26
N THR A 143 -5.89 -2.02 0.61
CA THR A 143 -5.81 -2.19 -0.84
C THR A 143 -7.18 -1.93 -1.45
N PHE A 144 -7.25 -1.03 -2.44
CA PHE A 144 -8.47 -0.69 -3.16
C PHE A 144 -8.42 -1.25 -4.58
N PHE A 145 -9.28 -2.23 -4.88
CA PHE A 145 -9.41 -2.86 -6.20
C PHE A 145 -10.47 -2.11 -7.00
N MET A 146 -10.02 -1.23 -7.87
CA MET A 146 -10.86 -0.27 -8.56
C MET A 146 -11.40 -0.81 -9.86
N VAL A 147 -12.66 -0.50 -10.15
CA VAL A 147 -13.28 -0.66 -11.46
C VAL A 147 -12.87 0.52 -12.35
N GLY A 148 -12.19 0.26 -13.46
CA GLY A 148 -11.59 1.30 -14.30
C GLY A 148 -12.59 2.36 -14.80
N GLU A 149 -13.83 2.00 -15.11
CA GLU A 149 -14.89 2.95 -15.52
C GLU A 149 -15.23 3.98 -14.44
N ARG A 150 -14.98 3.65 -13.16
CA ARG A 150 -15.26 4.54 -12.03
C ARG A 150 -14.09 5.47 -11.72
N VAL A 151 -12.94 5.24 -12.36
CA VAL A 151 -11.72 6.04 -12.20
C VAL A 151 -11.71 7.15 -13.26
N ASN A 152 -11.99 8.38 -12.85
CA ASN A 152 -12.11 9.56 -13.72
C ASN A 152 -11.74 10.84 -12.95
N ASP A 153 -11.86 12.00 -13.60
CA ASP A 153 -11.50 13.29 -12.99
C ASP A 153 -12.34 13.62 -11.74
N GLU A 154 -13.61 13.16 -11.68
CA GLU A 154 -14.47 13.39 -10.52
C GLU A 154 -14.02 12.57 -9.29
N THR A 155 -13.55 11.36 -9.53
CA THR A 155 -13.09 10.45 -8.46
C THR A 155 -11.60 10.57 -8.15
N LYS A 156 -10.84 11.33 -8.95
CA LYS A 156 -9.39 11.51 -8.79
C LYS A 156 -8.98 11.89 -7.37
N HIS A 157 -9.74 12.75 -6.71
CA HIS A 157 -9.45 13.19 -5.34
C HIS A 157 -9.47 12.05 -4.31
N LEU A 158 -10.23 10.97 -4.55
CA LEU A 158 -10.22 9.76 -3.71
C LEU A 158 -8.93 8.97 -3.92
N LEU A 159 -8.51 8.78 -5.17
CA LEU A 159 -7.25 8.12 -5.50
C LEU A 159 -6.05 8.90 -4.96
N ASP A 160 -6.06 10.23 -5.08
CA ASP A 160 -5.03 11.09 -4.51
C ASP A 160 -4.94 10.87 -2.98
N LYS A 161 -6.09 10.73 -2.30
CA LYS A 161 -6.14 10.44 -0.87
C LYS A 161 -5.66 9.03 -0.53
N GLU A 162 -6.02 8.02 -1.32
CA GLU A 162 -5.50 6.65 -1.15
C GLU A 162 -3.97 6.62 -1.25
N ILE A 163 -3.42 7.27 -2.28
CA ILE A 163 -1.96 7.39 -2.46
C ILE A 163 -1.33 8.15 -1.29
N GLN A 164 -1.96 9.24 -0.87
CA GLN A 164 -1.50 10.06 0.25
C GLN A 164 -1.38 9.25 1.54
N LEU A 165 -2.32 8.36 1.79
CA LEU A 165 -2.33 7.50 2.97
C LEU A 165 -1.43 6.26 2.84
N GLY A 166 -0.82 6.03 1.67
CA GLY A 166 -0.01 4.86 1.38
C GLY A 166 -0.84 3.60 1.16
N CYS A 167 -2.12 3.75 0.81
CA CYS A 167 -2.94 2.64 0.36
C CYS A 167 -2.45 2.09 -0.97
N GLU A 168 -2.72 0.82 -1.21
CA GLU A 168 -2.33 0.12 -2.43
C GLU A 168 -3.46 0.24 -3.47
N LEU A 169 -3.08 0.64 -4.69
CA LEU A 169 -4.00 0.70 -5.82
C LEU A 169 -4.03 -0.66 -6.51
N GLY A 170 -5.19 -1.27 -6.58
CA GLY A 170 -5.45 -2.54 -7.23
C GLY A 170 -6.36 -2.38 -8.46
N ASN A 171 -6.30 -3.35 -9.35
CA ASN A 171 -7.09 -3.44 -10.56
C ASN A 171 -8.21 -4.47 -10.40
N HIS A 172 -9.47 -4.07 -10.67
CA HIS A 172 -10.65 -4.93 -10.61
C HIS A 172 -11.39 -5.01 -11.95
N THR A 173 -10.63 -5.04 -13.05
CA THR A 173 -11.12 -4.93 -14.43
C THR A 173 -11.66 -3.54 -14.79
N TYR A 174 -11.92 -3.31 -16.07
CA TYR A 174 -12.38 -1.99 -16.51
C TYR A 174 -13.87 -1.76 -16.26
N SER A 175 -14.71 -2.72 -16.64
CA SER A 175 -16.17 -2.54 -16.60
C SER A 175 -16.89 -3.35 -15.52
N HIS A 176 -16.21 -4.35 -14.94
CA HIS A 176 -16.81 -5.33 -14.03
C HIS A 176 -18.04 -6.08 -14.62
N ASN A 177 -18.15 -6.13 -15.96
CA ASN A 177 -19.26 -6.79 -16.64
C ASN A 177 -19.02 -8.30 -16.87
N HIS A 178 -17.82 -8.77 -16.58
CA HIS A 178 -17.37 -10.15 -16.79
C HIS A 178 -16.81 -10.76 -15.51
N TYR A 179 -17.00 -12.06 -15.34
CA TYR A 179 -16.56 -12.82 -14.18
C TYR A 179 -15.75 -14.03 -14.63
N GLY A 180 -14.71 -14.37 -13.88
CA GLY A 180 -13.92 -15.57 -14.11
C GLY A 180 -13.45 -15.70 -15.56
N SER A 181 -13.85 -16.76 -16.27
CA SER A 181 -13.38 -17.05 -17.64
C SER A 181 -13.79 -16.01 -18.70
N GLN A 182 -14.74 -15.14 -18.38
CA GLN A 182 -15.21 -14.09 -19.30
C GLN A 182 -14.32 -12.83 -19.22
N VAL A 183 -13.51 -12.68 -18.17
CA VAL A 183 -12.57 -11.56 -18.04
C VAL A 183 -11.47 -11.70 -19.10
N THR A 184 -11.24 -10.62 -19.86
CA THR A 184 -10.26 -10.58 -20.91
C THR A 184 -8.97 -9.85 -20.52
N ALA A 185 -7.86 -10.17 -21.19
CA ALA A 185 -6.61 -9.44 -21.05
C ALA A 185 -6.77 -7.94 -21.36
N SER A 186 -7.62 -7.61 -22.36
CA SER A 186 -7.93 -6.22 -22.73
C SER A 186 -8.63 -5.47 -21.60
N ASP A 187 -9.52 -6.13 -20.86
CA ASP A 187 -10.27 -5.53 -19.75
C ASP A 187 -9.33 -5.20 -18.57
N ILE A 188 -8.39 -6.09 -18.29
CA ILE A 188 -7.34 -5.88 -17.29
C ILE A 188 -6.42 -4.72 -17.70
N SER A 189 -5.86 -4.78 -18.91
CA SER A 189 -4.92 -3.76 -19.39
C SER A 189 -5.57 -2.38 -19.53
N LYS A 190 -6.84 -2.31 -19.92
CA LYS A 190 -7.59 -1.05 -20.01
C LYS A 190 -7.78 -0.42 -18.63
N ALA A 191 -8.10 -1.22 -17.61
CA ALA A 191 -8.23 -0.74 -16.24
C ALA A 191 -6.89 -0.22 -15.70
N SER A 192 -5.80 -0.97 -15.88
CA SER A 192 -4.46 -0.53 -15.46
C SER A 192 -4.08 0.82 -16.05
N LYS A 193 -4.28 1.01 -17.35
CA LYS A 193 -4.01 2.29 -18.03
C LYS A 193 -4.88 3.43 -17.54
N GLN A 194 -6.16 3.17 -17.24
CA GLN A 194 -7.07 4.19 -16.73
C GLN A 194 -6.69 4.61 -15.32
N ILE A 195 -6.39 3.67 -14.44
CA ILE A 195 -5.93 3.94 -13.08
C ILE A 195 -4.63 4.77 -13.13
N GLU A 196 -3.64 4.34 -13.89
CA GLU A 196 -2.38 5.06 -14.04
C GLU A 196 -2.56 6.46 -14.64
N LYS A 197 -3.41 6.60 -15.66
CA LYS A 197 -3.68 7.90 -16.30
C LYS A 197 -4.24 8.93 -15.32
N ILE A 198 -5.15 8.52 -14.43
CA ILE A 198 -5.84 9.44 -13.51
C ILE A 198 -5.02 9.66 -12.23
N SER A 199 -4.44 8.60 -11.68
CA SER A 199 -3.73 8.64 -10.39
C SER A 199 -2.24 9.01 -10.52
N GLY A 200 -1.65 8.84 -11.71
CA GLY A 200 -0.21 8.93 -11.91
C GLY A 200 0.58 7.70 -11.41
N LYS A 201 -0.11 6.65 -10.96
CA LYS A 201 0.51 5.40 -10.49
C LYS A 201 -0.19 4.18 -11.09
N ALA A 202 0.60 3.24 -11.60
CA ALA A 202 0.06 1.95 -12.04
C ALA A 202 -0.45 1.14 -10.83
N PRO A 203 -1.54 0.34 -11.01
CA PRO A 203 -1.97 -0.59 -9.98
C PRO A 203 -0.91 -1.68 -9.78
N THR A 204 -0.74 -2.13 -8.54
CA THR A 204 0.31 -3.09 -8.17
C THR A 204 -0.23 -4.49 -7.93
N MET A 205 -1.55 -4.67 -7.90
CA MET A 205 -2.21 -5.94 -7.63
C MET A 205 -3.51 -6.07 -8.42
N PHE A 206 -3.91 -7.29 -8.72
CA PHE A 206 -5.16 -7.59 -9.42
C PHE A 206 -6.08 -8.45 -8.56
N ARG A 207 -7.37 -8.18 -8.59
CA ARG A 207 -8.43 -9.08 -8.09
C ARG A 207 -9.46 -9.30 -9.19
N CYS A 208 -9.75 -10.56 -9.48
CA CYS A 208 -10.75 -10.91 -10.49
C CYS A 208 -12.15 -10.76 -9.91
N PRO A 209 -13.10 -10.13 -10.62
CA PRO A 209 -14.51 -10.18 -10.28
C PRO A 209 -14.99 -11.61 -10.03
N GLY A 210 -15.61 -11.87 -8.85
CA GLY A 210 -16.03 -13.19 -8.44
C GLY A 210 -14.90 -14.16 -8.06
N GLY A 211 -13.64 -13.72 -8.09
CA GLY A 211 -12.47 -14.44 -7.56
C GLY A 211 -11.87 -15.54 -8.43
N SER A 212 -12.54 -16.01 -9.48
CA SER A 212 -12.08 -17.12 -10.33
C SER A 212 -10.98 -16.66 -11.30
N ILE A 213 -9.87 -17.41 -11.34
CA ILE A 213 -8.69 -17.10 -12.16
C ILE A 213 -8.50 -18.14 -13.24
N THR A 214 -8.42 -17.69 -14.50
CA THR A 214 -8.04 -18.54 -15.65
C THR A 214 -6.54 -18.43 -15.96
N PRO A 215 -5.96 -19.38 -16.74
CA PRO A 215 -4.60 -19.26 -17.23
C PRO A 215 -4.34 -17.95 -18.00
N ALA A 216 -5.34 -17.48 -18.75
CA ALA A 216 -5.24 -16.25 -19.54
C ALA A 216 -5.15 -15.01 -18.63
N ILE A 217 -5.99 -14.92 -17.61
CA ILE A 217 -5.94 -13.86 -16.58
C ILE A 217 -4.57 -13.85 -15.89
N ARG A 218 -4.13 -15.02 -15.42
CA ARG A 218 -2.82 -15.18 -14.75
C ARG A 218 -1.66 -14.75 -15.63
N LYS A 219 -1.70 -15.12 -16.91
CA LYS A 219 -0.68 -14.73 -17.89
C LYS A 219 -0.63 -13.21 -18.07
N GLU A 220 -1.77 -12.54 -18.19
CA GLU A 220 -1.82 -11.09 -18.37
C GLU A 220 -1.34 -10.38 -17.10
N CYS A 221 -1.83 -10.78 -15.91
CA CYS A 221 -1.35 -10.22 -14.65
C CYS A 221 0.16 -10.37 -14.46
N LYS A 222 0.71 -11.55 -14.84
CA LYS A 222 2.16 -11.77 -14.79
C LYS A 222 2.92 -10.84 -15.76
N LYS A 223 2.37 -10.60 -16.96
CA LYS A 223 2.94 -9.68 -17.96
C LYS A 223 2.93 -8.22 -17.45
N GLU A 224 1.87 -7.80 -16.76
CA GLU A 224 1.75 -6.48 -16.17
C GLU A 224 2.45 -6.34 -14.80
N GLY A 225 3.14 -7.39 -14.35
CA GLY A 225 3.87 -7.37 -13.07
C GLY A 225 2.97 -7.48 -11.83
N MET A 226 1.69 -7.84 -12.00
CA MET A 226 0.73 -7.90 -10.89
C MET A 226 0.61 -9.29 -10.27
N PRO A 227 0.80 -9.45 -8.94
CA PRO A 227 0.24 -10.56 -8.19
C PRO A 227 -1.29 -10.48 -8.15
N LEU A 228 -1.93 -11.59 -7.76
CA LEU A 228 -3.37 -11.70 -7.66
C LEU A 228 -3.79 -11.84 -6.19
N ALA A 229 -4.76 -11.06 -5.76
CA ALA A 229 -5.37 -11.20 -4.44
C ALA A 229 -6.66 -12.02 -4.51
N TYR A 230 -6.81 -12.93 -3.56
CA TYR A 230 -8.07 -13.52 -3.16
C TYR A 230 -8.41 -13.01 -1.75
N TRP A 231 -9.12 -13.76 -0.96
CA TRP A 231 -9.45 -13.43 0.42
C TRP A 231 -9.57 -14.69 1.27
N SER A 232 -9.27 -14.57 2.55
CA SER A 232 -9.51 -15.60 3.55
C SER A 232 -10.73 -15.30 4.41
N VAL A 233 -11.23 -14.06 4.38
CA VAL A 233 -12.43 -13.63 5.07
C VAL A 233 -13.35 -12.89 4.11
N ASP A 234 -14.54 -13.45 3.86
CA ASP A 234 -15.63 -12.77 3.15
C ASP A 234 -16.58 -12.15 4.18
N THR A 235 -16.73 -10.86 4.14
CA THR A 235 -17.64 -10.15 5.06
C THR A 235 -19.09 -10.28 4.66
N GLU A 236 -19.35 -10.74 3.43
CA GLU A 236 -20.69 -10.81 2.81
C GLU A 236 -21.44 -9.47 2.81
N ASP A 237 -20.71 -8.34 2.81
CA ASP A 237 -21.27 -7.00 2.79
C ASP A 237 -22.09 -6.74 1.53
N TRP A 238 -21.62 -7.25 0.40
CA TRP A 238 -22.29 -7.19 -0.91
C TRP A 238 -23.70 -7.82 -0.89
N ARG A 239 -23.90 -8.83 -0.06
CA ARG A 239 -25.17 -9.56 0.08
C ARG A 239 -26.03 -9.02 1.22
N SER A 240 -25.42 -8.80 2.37
CA SER A 240 -26.16 -8.44 3.59
C SER A 240 -26.54 -6.97 3.64
N LYS A 241 -25.65 -6.07 3.16
CA LYS A 241 -25.78 -4.61 3.29
C LYS A 241 -26.14 -4.18 4.72
N ASP A 242 -25.58 -4.90 5.70
CA ASP A 242 -25.86 -4.75 7.13
C ASP A 242 -24.55 -4.57 7.88
N ALA A 243 -24.32 -3.37 8.42
CA ALA A 243 -23.09 -3.01 9.13
C ALA A 243 -22.80 -3.91 10.33
N GLY A 244 -23.84 -4.38 11.04
CA GLY A 244 -23.68 -5.29 12.19
C GLY A 244 -23.20 -6.67 11.77
N LYS A 245 -23.65 -7.18 10.62
CA LYS A 245 -23.17 -8.45 10.08
C LYS A 245 -21.74 -8.34 9.56
N VAL A 246 -21.42 -7.27 8.83
CA VAL A 246 -20.06 -6.99 8.36
C VAL A 246 -19.09 -6.94 9.54
N TYR A 247 -19.39 -6.11 10.54
CA TYR A 247 -18.62 -6.02 11.78
C TYR A 247 -18.43 -7.40 12.45
N LYS A 248 -19.53 -8.16 12.62
CA LYS A 248 -19.49 -9.48 13.24
C LYS A 248 -18.63 -10.47 12.44
N ASN A 249 -18.72 -10.45 11.11
CA ASN A 249 -17.94 -11.34 10.27
C ASN A 249 -16.44 -11.02 10.35
N ILE A 250 -16.06 -9.73 10.35
CA ILE A 250 -14.66 -9.33 10.55
C ILE A 250 -14.17 -9.78 11.92
N THR A 251 -14.86 -9.42 13.01
CA THR A 251 -14.40 -9.70 14.37
C THR A 251 -14.37 -11.19 14.72
N LYS A 252 -15.19 -12.00 14.05
CA LYS A 252 -15.27 -13.45 14.28
C LYS A 252 -14.26 -14.24 13.46
N TYR A 253 -14.00 -13.84 12.23
CA TYR A 253 -13.26 -14.66 11.27
C TYR A 253 -11.87 -14.11 10.92
N ALA A 254 -11.61 -12.81 11.14
CA ALA A 254 -10.28 -12.26 10.88
C ALA A 254 -9.26 -12.76 11.92
N TYR A 255 -8.07 -13.05 11.43
CA TYR A 255 -6.92 -13.54 12.20
C TYR A 255 -5.63 -12.88 11.71
N ASP A 256 -4.54 -13.04 12.46
CA ASP A 256 -3.23 -12.53 12.06
C ASP A 256 -2.80 -13.11 10.71
N GLY A 257 -2.75 -12.27 9.71
CA GLY A 257 -2.37 -12.61 8.34
C GLY A 257 -3.55 -12.79 7.37
N SER A 258 -4.79 -12.53 7.79
CA SER A 258 -5.95 -12.62 6.89
C SER A 258 -6.03 -11.45 5.90
N ILE A 259 -6.59 -11.75 4.72
CA ILE A 259 -7.04 -10.79 3.72
C ILE A 259 -8.56 -10.73 3.78
N VAL A 260 -9.11 -9.56 4.09
CA VAL A 260 -10.55 -9.35 4.28
C VAL A 260 -11.15 -8.70 3.05
N LEU A 261 -12.15 -9.36 2.45
CA LEU A 261 -12.94 -8.82 1.33
C LEU A 261 -14.07 -7.95 1.86
N MET A 262 -14.12 -6.74 1.33
CA MET A 262 -15.18 -5.74 1.49
C MET A 262 -15.40 -4.99 0.18
N HIS A 263 -16.41 -4.12 0.14
CA HIS A 263 -16.69 -3.24 -0.99
C HIS A 263 -16.91 -1.81 -0.48
N ASP A 264 -16.11 -0.86 -0.94
CA ASP A 264 -16.17 0.53 -0.48
C ASP A 264 -17.32 1.36 -1.08
N ILE A 265 -18.15 0.70 -1.85
CA ILE A 265 -19.36 1.29 -2.44
C ILE A 265 -20.60 1.23 -1.53
N TYR A 266 -20.53 0.51 -0.41
CA TYR A 266 -21.69 0.34 0.48
C TYR A 266 -21.56 1.17 1.77
N PRO A 267 -22.59 1.99 2.12
CA PRO A 267 -22.62 2.73 3.38
C PRO A 267 -22.48 1.82 4.60
N SER A 268 -23.09 0.63 4.55
CA SER A 268 -23.00 -0.37 5.64
C SER A 268 -21.56 -0.86 5.88
N THR A 269 -20.75 -0.93 4.84
CA THR A 269 -19.33 -1.27 4.96
C THR A 269 -18.57 -0.14 5.64
N ALA A 270 -18.80 1.11 5.25
CA ALA A 270 -18.19 2.26 5.91
C ALA A 270 -18.58 2.32 7.40
N ASP A 271 -19.87 2.13 7.73
CA ASP A 271 -20.35 2.06 9.12
C ASP A 271 -19.67 0.94 9.94
N ALA A 272 -19.40 -0.21 9.34
CA ALA A 272 -18.70 -1.31 9.98
C ALA A 272 -17.22 -1.00 10.18
N VAL A 273 -16.56 -0.40 9.18
CA VAL A 273 -15.14 -0.01 9.23
C VAL A 273 -14.90 1.04 10.31
N GLU A 274 -15.78 2.03 10.45
CA GLU A 274 -15.72 3.04 11.51
C GLU A 274 -15.69 2.44 12.92
N LYS A 275 -16.31 1.29 13.12
CA LYS A 275 -16.36 0.58 14.42
C LYS A 275 -15.22 -0.41 14.60
N VAL A 276 -14.89 -1.18 13.56
CA VAL A 276 -13.97 -2.31 13.69
C VAL A 276 -12.50 -1.86 13.67
N VAL A 277 -12.14 -0.82 12.93
CA VAL A 277 -10.76 -0.32 12.86
C VAL A 277 -10.22 0.09 14.24
N PRO A 278 -10.89 0.98 15.00
CA PRO A 278 -10.38 1.33 16.33
C PRO A 278 -10.29 0.14 17.28
N GLU A 279 -11.21 -0.82 17.18
CA GLU A 279 -11.18 -2.03 18.02
C GLU A 279 -9.99 -2.93 17.70
N LEU A 280 -9.70 -3.18 16.41
CA LEU A 280 -8.55 -3.98 15.99
C LEU A 280 -7.23 -3.33 16.37
N ILE A 281 -7.11 -2.00 16.18
CA ILE A 281 -5.94 -1.23 16.61
C ILE A 281 -5.75 -1.33 18.14
N ALA A 282 -6.83 -1.19 18.92
CA ALA A 282 -6.78 -1.33 20.38
C ALA A 282 -6.37 -2.75 20.83
N LYS A 283 -6.64 -3.78 20.02
CA LYS A 283 -6.17 -5.15 20.21
C LYS A 283 -4.72 -5.39 19.73
N GLY A 284 -4.04 -4.35 19.24
CA GLY A 284 -2.65 -4.41 18.79
C GLY A 284 -2.47 -4.84 17.33
N TYR A 285 -3.53 -4.98 16.55
CA TYR A 285 -3.43 -5.27 15.12
C TYR A 285 -2.95 -4.05 14.34
N GLN A 286 -2.14 -4.31 13.32
CA GLN A 286 -1.86 -3.38 12.25
C GLN A 286 -2.81 -3.66 11.09
N ILE A 287 -3.45 -2.62 10.55
CA ILE A 287 -4.26 -2.71 9.34
C ILE A 287 -3.40 -2.20 8.19
N VAL A 288 -3.11 -3.08 7.25
CA VAL A 288 -2.08 -2.89 6.22
C VAL A 288 -2.61 -3.21 4.82
N THR A 289 -1.83 -2.92 3.78
CA THR A 289 -2.14 -3.35 2.41
C THR A 289 -1.87 -4.85 2.26
N VAL A 290 -2.41 -5.45 1.19
CA VAL A 290 -2.15 -6.86 0.88
C VAL A 290 -0.67 -7.11 0.62
N SER A 291 -0.01 -6.23 -0.13
CA SER A 291 1.43 -6.34 -0.39
C SER A 291 2.27 -6.22 0.87
N GLU A 292 1.95 -5.28 1.76
CA GLU A 292 2.63 -5.12 3.05
C GLU A 292 2.47 -6.35 3.94
N LEU A 293 1.24 -6.90 4.02
CA LEU A 293 0.97 -8.13 4.77
C LEU A 293 1.88 -9.28 4.31
N ILE A 294 1.91 -9.52 3.00
CA ILE A 294 2.70 -10.61 2.43
C ILE A 294 4.18 -10.38 2.68
N ALA A 295 4.69 -9.19 2.36
CA ALA A 295 6.10 -8.86 2.54
C ALA A 295 6.55 -8.95 4.00
N ALA A 296 5.78 -8.41 4.94
CA ALA A 296 6.12 -8.44 6.35
C ALA A 296 6.11 -9.86 6.94
N LYS A 297 5.16 -10.71 6.52
CA LYS A 297 5.01 -12.06 7.07
C LYS A 297 5.89 -13.10 6.40
N THR A 298 6.31 -12.89 5.15
CA THR A 298 7.10 -13.89 4.39
C THR A 298 8.55 -13.48 4.17
N GLY A 299 8.88 -12.21 4.33
CA GLY A 299 10.18 -11.62 3.97
C GLY A 299 10.34 -11.35 2.47
N ASP A 300 9.34 -11.69 1.64
CA ASP A 300 9.36 -11.55 0.18
C ASP A 300 8.18 -10.72 -0.31
N ASN A 301 8.40 -9.89 -1.31
CA ASN A 301 7.30 -9.20 -2.01
C ASN A 301 6.39 -10.21 -2.74
N PRO A 302 5.09 -9.92 -2.86
CA PRO A 302 4.18 -10.77 -3.61
C PRO A 302 4.63 -10.89 -5.07
N LYS A 303 4.60 -12.14 -5.61
CA LYS A 303 5.15 -12.46 -6.93
C LYS A 303 4.08 -12.36 -8.01
N PRO A 304 4.38 -11.70 -9.15
CA PRO A 304 3.46 -11.59 -10.27
C PRO A 304 2.90 -12.93 -10.73
N GLY A 305 1.59 -12.99 -10.90
CA GLY A 305 0.89 -14.20 -11.31
C GLY A 305 0.56 -15.21 -10.20
N ASN A 306 1.10 -15.05 -8.98
CA ASN A 306 0.67 -15.84 -7.82
C ASN A 306 -0.61 -15.25 -7.23
N GLN A 307 -1.54 -16.12 -6.81
CA GLN A 307 -2.77 -15.71 -6.14
C GLN A 307 -2.67 -15.98 -4.64
N TYR A 308 -2.80 -14.94 -3.84
CA TYR A 308 -2.70 -14.98 -2.38
C TYR A 308 -4.10 -14.97 -1.75
N VAL A 309 -4.39 -16.00 -0.94
CA VAL A 309 -5.63 -16.13 -0.15
C VAL A 309 -5.47 -15.51 1.23
N ASP A 310 -4.31 -15.74 1.81
CA ASP A 310 -3.74 -15.07 2.98
C ASP A 310 -2.21 -15.06 2.81
N TYR A 311 -1.45 -14.69 3.84
CA TYR A 311 0.01 -14.66 3.67
C TYR A 311 0.66 -16.05 3.53
N LYS A 312 0.02 -17.14 3.97
CA LYS A 312 0.53 -18.53 3.89
C LYS A 312 0.04 -19.28 2.66
N THR A 313 -1.18 -18.98 2.24
CA THR A 313 -1.90 -19.77 1.25
C THR A 313 -1.79 -19.12 -0.12
N ILE A 314 -1.03 -19.76 -1.01
CA ILE A 314 -0.92 -19.38 -2.41
C ILE A 314 -1.71 -20.38 -3.24
N ASN A 315 -2.73 -19.90 -3.95
CA ASN A 315 -3.52 -20.70 -4.88
C ASN A 315 -2.99 -20.50 -6.30
N ASN A 316 -2.20 -21.42 -6.79
CA ASN A 316 -1.70 -21.42 -8.18
C ASN A 316 -2.49 -22.32 -9.12
N ASN A 317 -3.56 -22.97 -8.63
CA ASN A 317 -4.46 -23.77 -9.44
C ASN A 317 -5.34 -22.84 -10.30
N THR A 318 -5.49 -23.21 -11.56
CA THR A 318 -6.42 -22.60 -12.50
C THR A 318 -7.68 -23.49 -12.53
N HIS A 319 -8.81 -22.97 -12.14
CA HIS A 319 -10.11 -23.63 -12.30
C HIS A 319 -10.82 -23.13 -13.54
#